data_6d88a1ef0b7145158410a1e0dccc27d9
#
_entry.id   6d88a1ef0b7145158410a1e0dccc27d9
#
_cell.length_a   1.000
_cell.length_b   1.000
_cell.length_c   1.000
_cell.angle_alpha   90.00
_cell.angle_beta   90.00
_cell.angle_gamma   90.00
#
_symmetry.space_group_name_H-M   'P 1'
#
loop_
_entity.id
_entity.type
_entity.pdbx_description
1 polymer ?
#
loop_
_entity_poly.entity_id
_entity_poly.type
_entity_poly.pdbx_seq_one_letter_code
_entity_poly.pdbx_strand_id
1 'polypeptide(L)'
;MSYSSLPFQEYFINTSEDFNHTGKTTYRVEYVPVSYKAGLLSKIFGVMHEVNYEMHYDAERDAIQINFQRTVGATDWFANIFESAAKYYDAIDFEGDKLQLRVHHGWGDMYRAIKREIRGGWKELSDAHPGAVTEIVGWSLGSGIASLCAQDLNFNFGVRPILVTFGSVRPFKGTRKNSDMMRRYLDGVCTRAYNFADVNDLITYMPPFRGFMMIGRVDLGRNLRRTLPRLLHPLLYHTHYDRPELYAALSRPAEK
;
A
#
# COMPACT_ATOMS: atom_id res chain seq x y z
N MET A 1 10.23 -7.29 -17.79
CA MET A 1 9.29 -6.24 -18.22
C MET A 1 9.88 -4.88 -17.87
N SER A 2 9.87 -3.93 -18.81
CA SER A 2 10.27 -2.55 -18.55
C SER A 2 9.16 -1.80 -17.81
N TYR A 3 9.46 -0.63 -17.20
CA TYR A 3 8.44 0.27 -16.63
C TYR A 3 7.30 0.60 -17.60
N SER A 4 7.56 0.55 -18.91
CA SER A 4 6.58 0.85 -19.97
C SER A 4 5.50 -0.22 -20.17
N SER A 5 5.57 -1.36 -19.49
CA SER A 5 4.64 -2.49 -19.69
C SER A 5 3.57 -2.62 -18.61
N LEU A 6 3.60 -1.82 -17.55
CA LEU A 6 2.59 -1.84 -16.49
C LEU A 6 1.62 -0.66 -16.68
N PRO A 7 0.31 -0.88 -16.58
CA PRO A 7 -0.71 0.15 -16.77
C PRO A 7 -0.89 1.00 -15.52
N PHE A 8 0.14 1.75 -15.10
CA PHE A 8 0.11 2.52 -13.85
C PHE A 8 -1.07 3.49 -13.73
N GLN A 9 -1.49 4.10 -14.83
CA GLN A 9 -2.64 4.99 -14.82
C GLN A 9 -3.94 4.24 -14.56
N GLU A 10 -4.12 3.06 -15.18
CA GLU A 10 -5.27 2.19 -14.95
C GLU A 10 -5.30 1.73 -13.48
N TYR A 11 -4.16 1.32 -12.93
CA TYR A 11 -4.07 0.96 -11.51
C TYR A 11 -4.47 2.11 -10.60
N PHE A 12 -4.05 3.33 -10.89
CA PHE A 12 -4.43 4.50 -10.09
C PHE A 12 -5.93 4.77 -10.19
N ILE A 13 -6.50 4.75 -11.38
CA ILE A 13 -7.94 4.95 -11.62
C ILE A 13 -8.73 3.89 -10.85
N ASN A 14 -8.36 2.62 -10.95
CA ASN A 14 -9.03 1.53 -10.25
C ASN A 14 -9.02 1.68 -8.71
N THR A 15 -8.01 2.33 -8.14
CA THR A 15 -7.99 2.62 -6.69
C THR A 15 -8.70 3.91 -6.30
N SER A 16 -9.04 4.77 -7.26
CA SER A 16 -9.65 6.09 -7.03
C SER A 16 -11.16 6.10 -7.23
N GLU A 17 -11.70 5.19 -8.05
CA GLU A 17 -13.13 5.05 -8.32
C GLU A 17 -13.82 4.18 -7.26
N ASP A 18 -15.13 4.35 -7.13
CA ASP A 18 -15.93 3.41 -6.37
C ASP A 18 -15.94 2.06 -7.10
N PHE A 19 -15.76 0.94 -6.38
CA PHE A 19 -15.69 -0.40 -6.95
C PHE A 19 -17.03 -0.86 -7.55
N ASN A 20 -17.54 -0.16 -8.55
CA ASN A 20 -18.76 -0.50 -9.29
C ASN A 20 -18.44 -1.20 -10.61
N HIS A 21 -17.50 -2.13 -10.63
CA HIS A 21 -17.11 -2.81 -11.86
C HIS A 21 -18.16 -3.81 -12.31
N THR A 22 -18.98 -3.38 -13.25
CA THR A 22 -19.83 -4.24 -14.06
C THR A 22 -19.00 -4.87 -15.17
N GLY A 23 -18.72 -6.17 -15.08
CA GLY A 23 -18.30 -6.94 -16.25
C GLY A 23 -17.11 -7.88 -16.14
N LYS A 24 -16.31 -7.84 -15.09
CA LYS A 24 -15.31 -8.88 -14.80
C LYS A 24 -15.83 -9.75 -13.66
N THR A 25 -15.43 -11.03 -13.61
CA THR A 25 -15.84 -11.94 -12.54
C THR A 25 -15.32 -11.39 -11.22
N THR A 26 -16.12 -10.54 -10.60
CA THR A 26 -15.75 -9.82 -9.39
C THR A 26 -15.91 -10.76 -8.21
N TYR A 27 -14.82 -11.23 -7.65
CA TYR A 27 -14.83 -11.91 -6.37
C TYR A 27 -14.87 -10.83 -5.28
N ARG A 28 -16.09 -10.55 -4.77
CA ARG A 28 -16.36 -9.79 -3.55
C ARG A 28 -15.78 -8.37 -3.45
N VAL A 29 -16.64 -7.40 -3.59
CA VAL A 29 -16.49 -6.10 -2.91
C VAL A 29 -16.98 -6.30 -1.48
N GLU A 30 -16.11 -6.34 -0.51
CA GLU A 30 -16.50 -6.38 0.91
C GLU A 30 -16.18 -5.05 1.58
N TYR A 31 -17.25 -4.39 2.04
CA TYR A 31 -17.14 -3.33 3.01
C TYR A 31 -16.98 -3.99 4.38
N VAL A 32 -15.80 -3.94 4.94
CA VAL A 32 -15.60 -4.38 6.33
C VAL A 32 -15.55 -3.16 7.22
N PRO A 33 -16.62 -2.86 7.95
CA PRO A 33 -16.56 -1.81 8.97
C PRO A 33 -15.60 -2.27 10.06
N VAL A 34 -14.44 -1.65 10.14
CA VAL A 34 -13.48 -1.90 11.20
C VAL A 34 -13.83 -1.04 12.39
N SER A 35 -14.41 -1.64 13.44
CA SER A 35 -14.56 -0.97 14.73
C SER A 35 -13.18 -0.81 15.37
N TYR A 36 -12.60 0.36 15.21
CA TYR A 36 -11.29 0.69 15.73
C TYR A 36 -11.37 1.12 17.19
N LYS A 37 -10.58 0.49 18.07
CA LYS A 37 -10.28 1.07 19.40
C LYS A 37 -9.29 2.21 19.21
N ALA A 38 -9.80 3.32 18.89
CA ALA A 38 -9.07 4.51 18.57
C ALA A 38 -8.31 5.08 19.77
N GLY A 39 -7.24 5.82 19.51
CA GLY A 39 -6.59 6.67 20.49
C GLY A 39 -7.54 7.71 21.10
N LEU A 40 -7.12 8.45 22.11
CA LEU A 40 -7.96 9.36 22.88
C LEU A 40 -8.81 10.33 22.01
N LEU A 41 -8.24 10.82 20.90
CA LEU A 41 -8.93 11.75 19.99
C LEU A 41 -10.05 11.08 19.18
N SER A 42 -9.87 9.86 18.74
CA SER A 42 -10.88 9.14 17.97
C SER A 42 -12.01 8.57 18.85
N LYS A 43 -11.76 8.37 20.15
CA LYS A 43 -12.85 8.10 21.12
C LYS A 43 -13.82 9.26 21.26
N ILE A 44 -13.36 10.48 21.01
CA ILE A 44 -14.19 11.70 21.09
C ILE A 44 -15.05 11.86 19.82
N PHE A 45 -14.57 11.39 18.67
CA PHE A 45 -15.20 11.64 17.37
C PHE A 45 -15.87 10.42 16.72
N GLY A 46 -15.83 9.24 17.35
CA GLY A 46 -16.60 8.06 16.94
C GLY A 46 -16.29 7.55 15.53
N VAL A 47 -15.01 7.52 15.15
CA VAL A 47 -14.59 7.20 13.77
C VAL A 47 -14.74 5.72 13.46
N MET A 48 -15.59 5.42 12.48
CA MET A 48 -15.61 4.12 11.81
C MET A 48 -14.68 4.17 10.57
N HIS A 49 -13.71 3.30 10.51
CA HIS A 49 -12.87 3.13 9.31
C HIS A 49 -13.41 1.97 8.48
N GLU A 50 -13.70 2.24 7.24
CA GLU A 50 -14.03 1.21 6.25
C GLU A 50 -12.78 0.86 5.46
N VAL A 51 -12.53 -0.43 5.29
CA VAL A 51 -11.51 -0.93 4.37
C VAL A 51 -12.22 -1.51 3.18
N ASN A 52 -12.08 -0.84 2.05
CA ASN A 52 -12.63 -1.31 0.79
C ASN A 52 -11.52 -1.96 -0.02
N TYR A 53 -11.77 -3.18 -0.47
CA TYR A 53 -10.87 -3.88 -1.38
C TYR A 53 -11.66 -4.67 -2.41
N GLU A 54 -11.02 -4.91 -3.54
CA GLU A 54 -11.49 -5.77 -4.60
C GLU A 54 -10.42 -6.83 -4.87
N MET A 55 -10.86 -8.06 -5.15
CA MET A 55 -9.96 -9.13 -5.55
C MET A 55 -10.58 -9.88 -6.72
N HIS A 56 -9.84 -10.02 -7.82
CA HIS A 56 -10.29 -10.72 -9.01
C HIS A 56 -9.12 -11.33 -9.79
N TYR A 57 -9.44 -12.26 -10.67
CA TYR A 57 -8.50 -12.75 -11.67
C TYR A 57 -8.67 -11.98 -12.98
N ASP A 58 -7.59 -11.42 -13.47
CA ASP A 58 -7.50 -10.77 -14.79
C ASP A 58 -6.94 -11.76 -15.81
N ALA A 59 -7.82 -12.26 -16.70
CA ALA A 59 -7.47 -13.26 -17.70
C ALA A 59 -6.56 -12.71 -18.82
N GLU A 60 -6.62 -11.39 -19.10
CA GLU A 60 -5.78 -10.79 -20.14
C GLU A 60 -4.31 -10.71 -19.72
N ARG A 61 -4.07 -10.60 -18.42
CA ARG A 61 -2.75 -10.41 -17.84
C ARG A 61 -2.23 -11.65 -17.10
N ASP A 62 -3.07 -12.67 -16.98
CA ASP A 62 -2.83 -13.85 -16.13
C ASP A 62 -2.38 -13.44 -14.72
N ALA A 63 -3.20 -12.59 -14.10
CA ALA A 63 -2.88 -11.99 -12.82
C ALA A 63 -4.05 -12.03 -11.83
N ILE A 64 -3.74 -12.33 -10.57
CA ILE A 64 -4.66 -12.12 -9.44
C ILE A 64 -4.42 -10.71 -8.93
N GLN A 65 -5.39 -9.82 -9.10
CA GLN A 65 -5.33 -8.44 -8.64
C GLN A 65 -6.02 -8.29 -7.29
N ILE A 66 -5.36 -7.57 -6.37
CA ILE A 66 -5.92 -7.16 -5.08
C ILE A 66 -5.78 -5.64 -4.99
N ASN A 67 -6.89 -4.94 -5.13
CA ASN A 67 -6.94 -3.48 -5.14
C ASN A 67 -7.48 -2.96 -3.81
N PHE A 68 -6.76 -2.05 -3.17
CA PHE A 68 -7.18 -1.37 -1.94
C PHE A 68 -7.51 0.08 -2.24
N GLN A 69 -8.77 0.45 -1.99
CA GLN A 69 -9.27 1.79 -2.21
C GLN A 69 -8.73 2.78 -1.17
N ARG A 70 -8.73 4.07 -1.52
CA ARG A 70 -8.55 5.16 -0.57
C ARG A 70 -9.70 5.20 0.45
N THR A 71 -9.45 5.74 1.63
CA THR A 71 -10.52 6.02 2.60
C THR A 71 -11.35 7.22 2.14
N VAL A 72 -12.66 7.08 2.19
CA VAL A 72 -13.61 8.17 1.99
C VAL A 72 -13.83 8.83 3.36
N GLY A 73 -13.28 10.02 3.57
CA GLY A 73 -13.39 10.73 4.86
C GLY A 73 -12.04 11.28 5.34
N ALA A 74 -11.61 12.43 4.81
CA ALA A 74 -10.25 12.93 5.00
C ALA A 74 -9.90 13.38 6.42
N THR A 75 -10.86 13.85 7.21
CA THR A 75 -10.60 14.51 8.50
C THR A 75 -10.16 13.55 9.61
N ASP A 76 -10.74 12.37 9.64
CA ASP A 76 -10.48 11.39 10.71
C ASP A 76 -9.20 10.62 10.49
N TRP A 77 -8.77 10.57 9.23
CA TRP A 77 -7.58 9.91 8.77
C TRP A 77 -6.29 10.64 9.23
N PHE A 78 -6.30 11.98 9.24
CA PHE A 78 -5.14 12.77 9.68
C PHE A 78 -4.75 12.49 11.14
N ALA A 79 -5.71 12.31 12.04
CA ALA A 79 -5.42 12.01 13.43
C ALA A 79 -4.66 10.68 13.60
N ASN A 80 -5.00 9.68 12.78
CA ASN A 80 -4.35 8.37 12.84
C ASN A 80 -2.96 8.34 12.21
N ILE A 81 -2.70 9.15 11.19
CA ILE A 81 -1.36 9.23 10.55
C ILE A 81 -0.30 9.74 11.53
N PHE A 82 -0.68 10.64 12.43
CA PHE A 82 0.23 11.21 13.42
C PHE A 82 0.44 10.29 14.63
N GLU A 83 -0.19 9.13 14.68
CA GLU A 83 0.06 8.17 15.74
C GLU A 83 1.45 7.54 15.56
N SER A 84 2.30 7.67 16.58
CA SER A 84 3.64 7.07 16.58
C SER A 84 3.65 5.62 17.05
N ALA A 85 2.49 5.11 17.47
CA ALA A 85 2.37 3.77 18.03
C ALA A 85 2.55 2.71 16.95
N ALA A 86 3.45 1.77 17.21
CA ALA A 86 3.64 0.59 16.38
C ALA A 86 3.51 -0.63 17.27
N LYS A 87 2.67 -1.58 16.84
CA LYS A 87 2.50 -2.86 17.51
C LYS A 87 3.43 -3.90 16.90
N TYR A 88 3.81 -4.85 17.73
CA TYR A 88 4.36 -6.11 17.27
C TYR A 88 3.33 -6.81 16.38
N TYR A 89 3.79 -7.31 15.23
CA TYR A 89 2.94 -7.94 14.25
C TYR A 89 3.28 -9.43 14.10
N ASP A 90 4.52 -9.74 13.73
CA ASP A 90 5.01 -11.10 13.57
C ASP A 90 6.48 -11.22 13.99
N ALA A 91 6.89 -12.44 14.40
CA ALA A 91 8.28 -12.83 14.50
C ALA A 91 8.68 -13.58 13.23
N ILE A 92 9.72 -13.12 12.59
CA ILE A 92 10.22 -13.65 11.33
C ILE A 92 11.63 -14.16 11.53
N ASP A 93 11.91 -15.38 11.09
CA ASP A 93 13.28 -15.85 10.99
C ASP A 93 13.88 -15.35 9.68
N PHE A 94 14.86 -14.46 9.79
CA PHE A 94 15.50 -13.84 8.64
C PHE A 94 17.01 -13.78 8.82
N GLU A 95 17.75 -14.37 7.87
CA GLU A 95 19.22 -14.45 7.89
C GLU A 95 19.79 -15.07 9.20
N GLY A 96 19.06 -16.00 9.79
CA GLY A 96 19.46 -16.68 11.05
C GLY A 96 19.11 -15.92 12.32
N ASP A 97 18.55 -14.73 12.22
CA ASP A 97 18.13 -13.89 13.33
C ASP A 97 16.62 -13.78 13.47
N LYS A 98 16.15 -13.43 14.66
CA LYS A 98 14.73 -13.14 14.93
C LYS A 98 14.43 -11.68 14.62
N LEU A 99 13.79 -11.41 13.50
CA LEU A 99 13.25 -10.10 13.16
C LEU A 99 11.86 -9.93 13.77
N GLN A 100 11.70 -8.97 14.67
CA GLN A 100 10.40 -8.57 15.18
C GLN A 100 9.76 -7.57 14.22
N LEU A 101 8.81 -8.02 13.41
CA LEU A 101 8.06 -7.14 12.54
C LEU A 101 7.11 -6.28 13.38
N ARG A 102 7.27 -4.97 13.26
CA ARG A 102 6.38 -3.99 13.88
C ARG A 102 5.72 -3.16 12.79
N VAL A 103 4.43 -2.90 12.96
CA VAL A 103 3.65 -2.11 12.01
C VAL A 103 2.91 -0.99 12.73
N HIS A 104 2.60 0.06 12.01
CA HIS A 104 1.76 1.14 12.51
C HIS A 104 0.43 0.57 13.02
N HIS A 105 0.02 1.02 14.21
CA HIS A 105 -1.12 0.47 14.92
C HIS A 105 -2.40 0.48 14.08
N GLY A 106 -2.77 1.62 13.47
CA GLY A 106 -3.99 1.78 12.69
C GLY A 106 -4.05 0.86 11.48
N TRP A 107 -3.03 0.92 10.61
CA TRP A 107 -3.01 0.05 9.41
C TRP A 107 -2.92 -1.43 9.77
N GLY A 108 -2.19 -1.77 10.82
CA GLY A 108 -2.10 -3.15 11.30
C GLY A 108 -3.44 -3.69 11.79
N ASP A 109 -4.24 -2.88 12.48
CA ASP A 109 -5.57 -3.30 12.95
C ASP A 109 -6.57 -3.38 11.79
N MET A 110 -6.53 -2.44 10.83
CA MET A 110 -7.34 -2.50 9.61
C MET A 110 -7.05 -3.77 8.81
N TYR A 111 -5.77 -4.06 8.56
CA TYR A 111 -5.42 -5.27 7.80
C TYR A 111 -5.79 -6.55 8.56
N ARG A 112 -5.62 -6.60 9.89
CA ARG A 112 -6.04 -7.75 10.69
C ARG A 112 -7.51 -8.07 10.56
N ALA A 113 -8.36 -7.06 10.41
CA ALA A 113 -9.80 -7.26 10.28
C ALA A 113 -10.17 -8.02 9.00
N ILE A 114 -9.42 -7.81 7.91
CA ILE A 114 -9.72 -8.37 6.58
C ILE A 114 -8.77 -9.50 6.15
N LYS A 115 -7.67 -9.74 6.87
CA LYS A 115 -6.60 -10.65 6.40
C LYS A 115 -7.07 -12.08 6.16
N ARG A 116 -8.09 -12.55 6.91
CA ARG A 116 -8.63 -13.91 6.76
C ARG A 116 -9.31 -14.07 5.42
N GLU A 117 -10.13 -13.10 5.08
CA GLU A 117 -10.86 -13.03 3.81
C GLU A 117 -9.89 -12.89 2.64
N ILE A 118 -8.89 -12.00 2.76
CA ILE A 118 -7.85 -11.83 1.75
C ILE A 118 -7.09 -13.14 1.50
N ARG A 119 -6.64 -13.82 2.56
CA ARG A 119 -5.91 -15.09 2.44
C ARG A 119 -6.78 -16.18 1.80
N GLY A 120 -8.06 -16.28 2.21
CA GLY A 120 -9.01 -17.27 1.68
C GLY A 120 -9.29 -17.04 0.20
N GLY A 121 -9.65 -15.81 -0.17
CA GLY A 121 -9.95 -15.46 -1.56
C GLY A 121 -8.72 -15.56 -2.46
N TRP A 122 -7.56 -15.09 -1.99
CA TRP A 122 -6.31 -15.24 -2.75
C TRP A 122 -5.98 -16.72 -3.01
N LYS A 123 -6.11 -17.57 -1.97
CA LYS A 123 -5.84 -19.01 -2.12
C LYS A 123 -6.80 -19.67 -3.11
N GLU A 124 -8.08 -19.35 -3.04
CA GLU A 124 -9.09 -19.87 -3.98
C GLU A 124 -8.74 -19.48 -5.43
N LEU A 125 -8.41 -18.22 -5.68
CA LEU A 125 -8.00 -17.77 -7.00
C LEU A 125 -6.67 -18.39 -7.45
N SER A 126 -5.70 -18.52 -6.56
CA SER A 126 -4.41 -19.12 -6.86
C SER A 126 -4.51 -20.63 -7.16
N ASP A 127 -5.42 -21.33 -6.48
CA ASP A 127 -5.69 -22.74 -6.77
C ASP A 127 -6.42 -22.92 -8.12
N ALA A 128 -7.31 -21.97 -8.46
CA ALA A 128 -8.04 -21.96 -9.75
C ALA A 128 -7.17 -21.53 -10.94
N HIS A 129 -6.15 -20.71 -10.70
CA HIS A 129 -5.26 -20.14 -11.71
C HIS A 129 -3.78 -20.33 -11.33
N PRO A 130 -3.28 -21.59 -11.39
CA PRO A 130 -1.91 -21.91 -10.97
C PRO A 130 -0.89 -21.16 -11.84
N GLY A 131 0.04 -20.45 -11.18
CA GLY A 131 1.09 -19.70 -11.87
C GLY A 131 0.74 -18.25 -12.19
N ALA A 132 -0.52 -17.83 -12.00
CA ALA A 132 -0.92 -16.42 -12.15
C ALA A 132 -0.09 -15.50 -11.25
N VAL A 133 0.30 -14.36 -11.80
CA VAL A 133 1.06 -13.35 -11.04
C VAL A 133 0.14 -12.68 -10.02
N THR A 134 0.58 -12.51 -8.78
CA THR A 134 -0.17 -11.72 -7.80
C THR A 134 0.23 -10.25 -7.89
N GLU A 135 -0.73 -9.38 -8.14
CA GLU A 135 -0.58 -7.93 -8.19
C GLU A 135 -1.38 -7.28 -7.06
N ILE A 136 -0.73 -6.43 -6.28
CA ILE A 136 -1.36 -5.76 -5.15
C ILE A 136 -1.24 -4.26 -5.37
N VAL A 137 -2.38 -3.58 -5.36
CA VAL A 137 -2.46 -2.15 -5.70
C VAL A 137 -3.09 -1.39 -4.55
N GLY A 138 -2.63 -0.17 -4.30
CA GLY A 138 -3.22 0.69 -3.28
C GLY A 138 -2.86 2.15 -3.42
N TRP A 139 -3.77 3.02 -2.99
CA TRP A 139 -3.53 4.47 -2.95
C TRP A 139 -3.76 5.01 -1.54
N SER A 140 -2.90 5.96 -1.11
CA SER A 140 -3.06 6.65 0.17
C SER A 140 -3.09 5.67 1.36
N LEU A 141 -4.15 5.68 2.15
CA LEU A 141 -4.37 4.70 3.23
C LEU A 141 -4.34 3.26 2.71
N GLY A 142 -5.00 3.01 1.57
CA GLY A 142 -5.02 1.70 0.92
C GLY A 142 -3.62 1.19 0.57
N SER A 143 -2.66 2.08 0.32
CA SER A 143 -1.27 1.72 0.06
C SER A 143 -0.56 1.11 1.28
N GLY A 144 -0.89 1.60 2.48
CA GLY A 144 -0.40 1.01 3.74
C GLY A 144 -0.93 -0.41 3.93
N ILE A 145 -2.22 -0.61 3.66
CA ILE A 145 -2.89 -1.92 3.74
C ILE A 145 -2.35 -2.86 2.65
N ALA A 146 -2.17 -2.37 1.41
CA ALA A 146 -1.57 -3.11 0.30
C ALA A 146 -0.16 -3.62 0.65
N SER A 147 0.66 -2.77 1.29
CA SER A 147 2.00 -3.15 1.74
C SER A 147 1.97 -4.26 2.80
N LEU A 148 1.01 -4.19 3.74
CA LEU A 148 0.81 -5.25 4.74
C LEU A 148 0.30 -6.54 4.11
N CYS A 149 -0.59 -6.45 3.13
CA CYS A 149 -1.07 -7.59 2.35
C CYS A 149 0.09 -8.28 1.61
N ALA A 150 0.96 -7.52 0.95
CA ALA A 150 2.12 -8.08 0.25
C ALA A 150 3.04 -8.84 1.22
N GLN A 151 3.33 -8.26 2.39
CA GLN A 151 4.13 -8.90 3.41
C GLN A 151 3.45 -10.17 3.96
N ASP A 152 2.16 -10.12 4.21
CA ASP A 152 1.39 -11.23 4.77
C ASP A 152 1.31 -12.43 3.80
N LEU A 153 1.05 -12.18 2.52
CA LEU A 153 1.03 -13.23 1.49
C LEU A 153 2.42 -13.83 1.29
N ASN A 154 3.46 -13.01 1.32
CA ASN A 154 4.82 -13.50 1.26
C ASN A 154 5.17 -14.39 2.47
N PHE A 155 4.85 -13.95 3.68
CA PHE A 155 5.17 -14.66 4.91
C PHE A 155 4.42 -16.00 5.03
N ASN A 156 3.13 -16.05 4.67
CA ASN A 156 2.29 -17.23 4.89
C ASN A 156 2.27 -18.21 3.72
N PHE A 157 2.48 -17.74 2.50
CA PHE A 157 2.37 -18.56 1.29
C PHE A 157 3.63 -18.56 0.44
N GLY A 158 4.67 -17.79 0.82
CA GLY A 158 5.92 -17.72 0.08
C GLY A 158 5.79 -16.98 -1.27
N VAL A 159 4.63 -16.40 -1.58
CA VAL A 159 4.43 -15.67 -2.84
C VAL A 159 5.13 -14.31 -2.78
N ARG A 160 5.75 -13.90 -3.88
CA ARG A 160 6.37 -12.59 -4.02
C ARG A 160 5.56 -11.75 -5.02
N PRO A 161 4.62 -10.93 -4.55
CA PRO A 161 3.74 -10.17 -5.42
C PRO A 161 4.48 -9.04 -6.15
N ILE A 162 3.81 -8.46 -7.16
CA ILE A 162 4.10 -7.12 -7.67
C ILE A 162 3.27 -6.14 -6.83
N LEU A 163 3.93 -5.19 -6.18
CA LEU A 163 3.28 -4.15 -5.39
C LEU A 163 3.32 -2.82 -6.14
N VAL A 164 2.16 -2.22 -6.39
CA VAL A 164 2.03 -0.90 -7.01
C VAL A 164 1.23 0.01 -6.08
N THR A 165 1.85 1.06 -5.58
CA THR A 165 1.18 1.98 -4.64
C THR A 165 1.42 3.43 -5.02
N PHE A 166 0.44 4.28 -4.71
CA PHE A 166 0.45 5.70 -5.01
C PHE A 166 0.26 6.51 -3.74
N GLY A 167 1.09 7.55 -3.57
CA GLY A 167 1.02 8.40 -2.37
C GLY A 167 1.13 7.62 -1.07
N SER A 168 1.99 6.61 -1.03
CA SER A 168 2.01 5.62 0.04
C SER A 168 2.54 6.19 1.35
N VAL A 169 1.89 5.77 2.41
CA VAL A 169 2.34 5.93 3.79
C VAL A 169 3.43 4.92 4.15
N ARG A 170 4.03 5.05 5.32
CA ARG A 170 5.10 4.19 5.84
C ARG A 170 4.58 3.24 6.94
N PRO A 171 4.05 2.06 6.60
CA PRO A 171 3.36 1.21 7.57
C PRO A 171 4.27 0.39 8.48
N PHE A 172 5.53 0.13 8.08
CA PHE A 172 6.47 -0.70 8.84
C PHE A 172 7.36 0.13 9.75
N LYS A 173 7.69 -0.39 10.93
CA LYS A 173 8.56 0.29 11.89
C LYS A 173 9.71 -0.57 12.34
N GLY A 174 10.91 -0.21 11.92
CA GLY A 174 12.15 -0.72 12.48
C GLY A 174 12.51 -0.04 13.80
N THR A 175 13.28 -0.73 14.62
CA THR A 175 13.95 -0.18 15.78
C THR A 175 15.35 0.29 15.40
N ARG A 176 16.01 1.07 16.26
CA ARG A 176 17.40 1.49 16.02
C ARG A 176 18.35 0.30 15.80
N LYS A 177 18.05 -0.86 16.41
CA LYS A 177 18.89 -2.07 16.35
C LYS A 177 18.63 -2.94 15.12
N ASN A 178 17.39 -2.92 14.57
CA ASN A 178 16.99 -3.84 13.50
C ASN A 178 16.50 -3.15 12.21
N SER A 179 16.67 -1.83 12.08
CA SER A 179 16.18 -1.09 10.90
C SER A 179 16.76 -1.61 9.59
N ASP A 180 18.05 -1.94 9.57
CA ASP A 180 18.72 -2.42 8.35
C ASP A 180 18.27 -3.84 7.99
N MET A 181 18.14 -4.72 8.98
CA MET A 181 17.58 -6.06 8.79
C MET A 181 16.12 -5.98 8.29
N MET A 182 15.31 -5.10 8.89
CA MET A 182 13.93 -4.86 8.45
C MET A 182 13.89 -4.40 6.99
N ARG A 183 14.78 -3.49 6.58
CA ARG A 183 14.86 -3.01 5.20
C ARG A 183 15.18 -4.15 4.24
N ARG A 184 16.24 -4.94 4.52
CA ARG A 184 16.60 -6.09 3.68
C ARG A 184 15.46 -7.11 3.58
N TYR A 185 14.77 -7.39 4.69
CA TYR A 185 13.60 -8.25 4.67
C TYR A 185 12.49 -7.70 3.75
N LEU A 186 12.13 -6.42 3.92
CA LEU A 186 11.08 -5.78 3.13
C LEU A 186 11.44 -5.70 1.64
N ASP A 187 12.70 -5.52 1.30
CA ASP A 187 13.18 -5.53 -0.10
C ASP A 187 13.02 -6.91 -0.75
N GLY A 188 12.98 -7.99 0.04
CA GLY A 188 12.75 -9.35 -0.42
C GLY A 188 11.27 -9.76 -0.54
N VAL A 189 10.33 -9.00 0.02
CA VAL A 189 8.90 -9.38 0.09
C VAL A 189 8.24 -9.44 -1.29
N CYS A 190 8.61 -8.55 -2.20
CA CYS A 190 8.01 -8.43 -3.52
C CYS A 190 8.98 -8.87 -4.63
N THR A 191 8.45 -9.37 -5.74
CA THR A 191 9.23 -9.52 -6.97
C THR A 191 9.58 -8.16 -7.55
N ARG A 192 8.63 -7.23 -7.50
CA ARG A 192 8.78 -5.82 -7.86
C ARG A 192 7.92 -4.97 -6.93
N ALA A 193 8.43 -3.80 -6.58
CA ALA A 193 7.69 -2.84 -5.81
C ALA A 193 7.82 -1.44 -6.42
N TYR A 194 6.70 -0.84 -6.76
CA TYR A 194 6.59 0.50 -7.32
C TYR A 194 5.76 1.37 -6.37
N ASN A 195 6.41 1.89 -5.35
CA ASN A 195 5.79 2.78 -4.40
C ASN A 195 5.99 4.22 -4.84
N PHE A 196 5.08 4.70 -5.70
CA PHE A 196 5.16 6.02 -6.29
C PHE A 196 4.86 7.12 -5.29
N ALA A 197 5.83 7.99 -5.10
CA ALA A 197 5.77 9.10 -4.16
C ALA A 197 6.12 10.42 -4.87
N ASP A 198 5.16 11.31 -5.07
CA ASP A 198 5.49 12.69 -5.46
C ASP A 198 6.30 13.34 -4.33
N VAL A 199 7.44 13.91 -4.65
CA VAL A 199 8.33 14.55 -3.65
C VAL A 199 7.68 15.69 -2.89
N ASN A 200 6.58 16.24 -3.40
CA ASN A 200 5.80 17.29 -2.75
C ASN A 200 4.58 16.75 -1.98
N ASP A 201 4.27 15.47 -2.12
CA ASP A 201 3.19 14.82 -1.37
C ASP A 201 3.66 14.54 0.07
N LEU A 202 3.13 15.30 1.02
CA LEU A 202 3.48 15.17 2.44
C LEU A 202 3.03 13.84 3.04
N ILE A 203 1.99 13.23 2.48
CA ILE A 203 1.45 11.96 2.98
C ILE A 203 2.48 10.84 2.86
N THR A 204 3.33 10.89 1.85
CA THR A 204 4.38 9.88 1.64
C THR A 204 5.50 9.90 2.69
N TYR A 205 5.51 10.90 3.55
CA TYR A 205 6.43 11.01 4.69
C TYR A 205 5.78 10.61 6.02
N MET A 206 4.50 10.20 6.00
CA MET A 206 3.76 9.86 7.21
C MET A 206 3.90 8.36 7.57
N PRO A 207 3.96 8.02 8.85
CA PRO A 207 4.14 8.91 10.01
C PRO A 207 5.50 9.63 9.99
N PRO A 208 5.57 10.89 10.52
CA PRO A 208 6.80 11.69 10.45
C PRO A 208 7.91 11.24 11.42
N PHE A 209 7.70 10.14 12.10
CA PHE A 209 8.60 9.62 13.13
C PHE A 209 9.70 8.74 12.54
N ARG A 210 10.87 8.74 13.20
CA ARG A 210 12.02 7.91 12.78
C ARG A 210 11.68 6.42 12.85
N GLY A 211 12.28 5.66 11.94
CA GLY A 211 12.17 4.20 11.87
C GLY A 211 10.95 3.69 11.09
N PHE A 212 10.00 4.56 10.70
CA PHE A 212 8.95 4.15 9.77
C PHE A 212 9.48 4.07 8.34
N MET A 213 9.09 3.01 7.63
CA MET A 213 9.54 2.70 6.28
C MET A 213 8.45 2.06 5.44
N MET A 214 8.66 2.03 4.13
CA MET A 214 7.79 1.44 3.12
C MET A 214 8.61 0.51 2.21
N ILE A 215 7.94 -0.32 1.44
CA ILE A 215 8.55 -1.19 0.43
C ILE A 215 8.73 -0.39 -0.87
N GLY A 216 9.91 -0.42 -1.46
CA GLY A 216 10.14 -0.03 -2.87
C GLY A 216 9.78 1.41 -3.26
N ARG A 217 10.25 2.44 -2.53
CA ARG A 217 9.95 3.86 -2.82
C ARG A 217 10.52 4.31 -4.17
N VAL A 218 9.67 4.91 -5.00
CA VAL A 218 10.01 5.55 -6.27
C VAL A 218 9.61 7.03 -6.21
N ASP A 219 10.57 7.93 -6.15
CA ASP A 219 10.31 9.36 -6.09
C ASP A 219 9.93 9.92 -7.47
N LEU A 220 8.76 10.55 -7.55
CA LEU A 220 8.24 11.21 -8.74
C LEU A 220 8.33 12.73 -8.65
N GLY A 221 8.28 13.40 -9.79
CA GLY A 221 8.07 14.83 -9.89
C GLY A 221 9.25 15.71 -9.46
N ARG A 222 10.46 15.15 -9.25
CA ARG A 222 11.65 15.95 -8.89
C ARG A 222 11.98 17.03 -9.90
N ASN A 223 11.75 16.77 -11.19
CA ASN A 223 12.06 17.65 -12.30
C ASN A 223 10.89 18.55 -12.72
N LEU A 224 9.76 18.47 -12.02
CA LEU A 224 8.59 19.27 -12.34
C LEU A 224 8.62 20.58 -11.56
N ARG A 225 8.40 21.68 -12.27
CA ARG A 225 8.22 22.99 -11.65
C ARG A 225 6.89 23.01 -10.90
N ARG A 226 6.93 23.28 -9.60
CA ARG A 226 5.75 23.36 -8.75
C ARG A 226 5.40 24.82 -8.51
N THR A 227 4.12 25.15 -8.70
CA THR A 227 3.62 26.54 -8.57
C THR A 227 3.19 26.88 -7.15
N LEU A 228 2.85 25.88 -6.34
CA LEU A 228 2.35 26.06 -4.98
C LEU A 228 3.25 25.38 -3.96
N PRO A 229 3.53 26.03 -2.82
CA PRO A 229 4.25 25.41 -1.73
C PRO A 229 3.47 24.21 -1.16
N ARG A 230 4.13 23.08 -0.98
CA ARG A 230 3.53 21.84 -0.48
C ARG A 230 2.83 21.98 0.88
N LEU A 231 3.30 22.93 1.72
CA LEU A 231 2.74 23.18 3.04
C LEU A 231 1.40 23.90 3.01
N LEU A 232 1.11 24.68 1.97
CA LEU A 232 -0.16 25.40 1.82
C LEU A 232 -1.27 24.50 1.27
N HIS A 233 -0.91 23.48 0.49
CA HIS A 233 -1.85 22.56 -0.13
C HIS A 233 -1.37 21.11 0.00
N PRO A 234 -1.35 20.53 1.23
CA PRO A 234 -0.75 19.22 1.46
C PRO A 234 -1.43 18.08 0.70
N LEU A 235 -2.72 18.22 0.36
CA LEU A 235 -3.46 17.21 -0.39
C LEU A 235 -3.42 17.41 -1.91
N LEU A 236 -3.00 18.58 -2.40
CA LEU A 236 -2.97 18.87 -3.84
C LEU A 236 -2.11 17.85 -4.61
N TYR A 237 -0.93 17.55 -4.08
CA TYR A 237 0.00 16.62 -4.72
C TYR A 237 -0.36 15.14 -4.45
N HIS A 238 -1.19 14.90 -3.45
CA HIS A 238 -1.65 13.58 -3.08
C HIS A 238 -2.72 12.99 -4.01
N THR A 239 -3.47 13.85 -4.71
CA THR A 239 -4.60 13.46 -5.56
C THR A 239 -4.29 13.42 -7.05
N HIS A 240 -3.05 13.67 -7.46
CA HIS A 240 -2.68 13.87 -8.87
C HIS A 240 -1.71 12.81 -9.43
N TYR A 241 -1.86 11.55 -9.01
CA TYR A 241 -1.06 10.44 -9.54
C TYR A 241 -1.55 9.92 -10.90
N ASP A 242 -2.63 10.45 -11.44
CA ASP A 242 -3.14 10.21 -12.79
C ASP A 242 -2.35 10.92 -13.89
N ARG A 243 -1.46 11.85 -13.53
CA ARG A 243 -0.74 12.71 -14.49
C ARG A 243 0.41 11.97 -15.16
N PRO A 244 0.40 11.81 -16.51
CA PRO A 244 1.45 11.10 -17.24
C PRO A 244 2.84 11.71 -17.06
N GLU A 245 2.92 13.04 -16.93
CA GLU A 245 4.18 13.74 -16.77
C GLU A 245 4.95 13.39 -15.50
N LEU A 246 4.27 12.86 -14.46
CA LEU A 246 4.92 12.34 -13.25
C LEU A 246 5.84 11.15 -13.57
N TYR A 247 5.44 10.35 -14.54
CA TYR A 247 6.11 9.09 -14.90
C TYR A 247 7.11 9.26 -16.06
N ALA A 248 7.16 10.43 -16.68
CA ALA A 248 8.00 10.69 -17.85
C ALA A 248 9.50 10.43 -17.59
N ALA A 249 9.96 10.67 -16.36
CA ALA A 249 11.35 10.40 -15.97
C ALA A 249 11.68 8.90 -15.88
N LEU A 250 10.67 8.04 -15.68
CA LEU A 250 10.86 6.59 -15.56
C LEU A 250 11.04 5.92 -16.93
N SER A 251 10.58 6.59 -17.99
CA SER A 251 10.65 6.08 -19.38
C SER A 251 11.99 6.37 -20.04
N ARG A 252 12.86 7.17 -19.43
CA ARG A 252 14.19 7.46 -19.97
C ARG A 252 15.12 6.28 -19.65
N PRO A 253 15.82 5.69 -20.63
CA PRO A 253 16.89 4.77 -20.34
C PRO A 253 17.92 5.48 -19.46
N ALA A 254 18.43 4.78 -18.44
CA ALA A 254 19.51 5.31 -17.63
C ALA A 254 20.65 5.69 -18.59
N GLU A 255 20.95 6.97 -18.70
CA GLU A 255 22.16 7.43 -19.37
C GLU A 255 23.34 6.77 -18.65
N LYS A 256 24.09 5.97 -19.41
CA LYS A 256 25.26 5.21 -18.94
C LYS A 256 26.42 6.14 -18.65
#